data_81092c0e0d536dc3be063b01d19977fa
#
_entry.id   81092c0e0d536dc3be063b01d19977fa
#
_cell.length_a   1.000
_cell.length_b   1.000
_cell.length_c   1.000
_cell.angle_alpha   90.00
_cell.angle_beta   90.00
_cell.angle_gamma   90.00
#
_symmetry.space_group_name_H-M   'P 1'
#
loop_
_entity.id
_entity.type
_entity.pdbx_description
1 polymer ?
#
loop_
_entity_poly.entity_id
_entity_poly.type
_entity_poly.pdbx_seq_one_letter_code
_entity_poly.pdbx_strand_id
1 'polypeptide(L)'
;MDEFEVGASVKNLHKIDDFVCSRLEESGCPIKTMMKIEIVVDEICGNIVRYSGASFIRVSFSKDEDNTITLTFTDDGKPFDPLTAKEPDIDVPFDDRPIGGLGMFIVRNTMDNLSYENKNGQNILIAKKKL
;
A
#
# COMPACT_ATOMS: atom_id res chain seq x y z
N MET A 1 0.89 -18.16 -2.94
CA MET A 1 0.71 -16.70 -3.08
C MET A 1 -0.74 -16.40 -3.46
N ASP A 2 -1.39 -15.54 -2.72
CA ASP A 2 -2.78 -15.15 -2.99
C ASP A 2 -2.82 -13.80 -3.68
N GLU A 3 -3.69 -13.66 -4.68
CA GLU A 3 -3.85 -12.42 -5.43
C GLU A 3 -5.31 -12.01 -5.49
N PHE A 4 -5.54 -10.70 -5.55
CA PHE A 4 -6.87 -10.12 -5.67
C PHE A 4 -6.79 -8.90 -6.60
N GLU A 5 -7.64 -8.87 -7.62
CA GLU A 5 -7.64 -7.77 -8.58
C GLU A 5 -9.04 -7.17 -8.70
N VAL A 6 -9.09 -5.83 -8.72
CA VAL A 6 -10.34 -5.07 -8.88
C VAL A 6 -10.10 -3.87 -9.79
N GLY A 7 -11.18 -3.29 -10.31
CA GLY A 7 -11.09 -2.00 -10.99
C GLY A 7 -10.61 -0.91 -10.03
N ALA A 8 -9.80 0.02 -10.55
CA ALA A 8 -9.21 1.09 -9.75
C ALA A 8 -10.23 2.19 -9.48
N SER A 9 -11.10 1.98 -8.52
CA SER A 9 -12.12 2.96 -8.13
C SER A 9 -12.28 2.99 -6.61
N VAL A 10 -12.75 4.12 -6.10
CA VAL A 10 -12.97 4.31 -4.65
C VAL A 10 -13.88 3.24 -4.07
N LYS A 11 -14.94 2.88 -4.80
CA LYS A 11 -15.92 1.87 -4.34
C LYS A 11 -15.32 0.48 -4.14
N ASN A 12 -14.16 0.19 -4.72
CA ASN A 12 -13.51 -1.11 -4.61
C ASN A 12 -12.42 -1.17 -3.53
N LEU A 13 -12.09 -0.04 -2.90
CA LEU A 13 -11.02 -0.01 -1.89
C LEU A 13 -11.33 -0.91 -0.70
N HIS A 14 -12.58 -0.95 -0.23
CA HIS A 14 -12.97 -1.82 0.88
C HIS A 14 -12.80 -3.30 0.57
N LYS A 15 -12.94 -3.69 -0.70
CA LYS A 15 -12.74 -5.07 -1.12
C LYS A 15 -11.27 -5.49 -1.00
N ILE A 16 -10.37 -4.56 -1.28
CA ILE A 16 -8.93 -4.80 -1.11
C ILE A 16 -8.62 -4.95 0.38
N ASP A 17 -9.16 -4.06 1.21
CA ASP A 17 -8.98 -4.14 2.67
C ASP A 17 -9.48 -5.47 3.22
N ASP A 18 -10.65 -5.92 2.79
CA ASP A 18 -11.21 -7.20 3.22
C ASP A 18 -10.31 -8.37 2.84
N PHE A 19 -9.77 -8.35 1.63
CA PHE A 19 -8.82 -9.37 1.18
C PHE A 19 -7.59 -9.41 2.07
N VAL A 20 -6.95 -8.27 2.28
CA VAL A 20 -5.71 -8.18 3.07
C VAL A 20 -5.97 -8.56 4.53
N CYS A 21 -7.03 -8.03 5.13
CA CYS A 21 -7.37 -8.35 6.52
C CYS A 21 -7.62 -9.83 6.73
N SER A 22 -8.33 -10.46 5.81
CA SER A 22 -8.62 -11.89 5.86
C SER A 22 -7.31 -12.71 5.87
N ARG A 23 -6.34 -12.32 5.05
CA ARG A 23 -5.04 -13.01 5.00
C ARG A 23 -4.21 -12.75 6.24
N LEU A 24 -4.27 -11.54 6.79
CA LEU A 24 -3.57 -11.20 8.04
C LEU A 24 -4.15 -11.98 9.23
N GLU A 25 -5.47 -12.11 9.31
CA GLU A 25 -6.12 -12.90 10.34
C GLU A 25 -5.68 -14.36 10.28
N GLU A 26 -5.69 -14.95 9.09
CA GLU A 26 -5.23 -16.32 8.88
C GLU A 26 -3.77 -16.51 9.26
N SER A 27 -2.97 -15.46 9.18
CA SER A 27 -1.54 -15.47 9.53
C SER A 27 -1.29 -15.25 11.02
N GLY A 28 -2.32 -15.03 11.81
CA GLY A 28 -2.17 -14.77 13.24
C GLY A 28 -1.64 -13.37 13.56
N CYS A 29 -1.85 -12.41 12.67
CA CYS A 29 -1.38 -11.04 12.85
C CYS A 29 -2.05 -10.37 14.05
N PRO A 30 -1.28 -9.73 14.95
CA PRO A 30 -1.88 -8.97 16.04
C PRO A 30 -2.77 -7.84 15.52
N ILE A 31 -3.85 -7.56 16.22
CA ILE A 31 -4.82 -6.53 15.81
C ILE A 31 -4.17 -5.16 15.60
N LYS A 32 -3.26 -4.75 16.47
CA LYS A 32 -2.57 -3.46 16.33
C LYS A 32 -1.78 -3.38 15.04
N THR A 33 -1.07 -4.45 14.70
CA THR A 33 -0.30 -4.51 13.45
C THR A 33 -1.23 -4.52 12.24
N MET A 34 -2.33 -5.26 12.33
CA MET A 34 -3.33 -5.32 11.27
C MET A 34 -3.89 -3.92 10.97
N MET A 35 -4.24 -3.15 12.00
CA MET A 35 -4.76 -1.79 11.83
C MET A 35 -3.75 -0.87 11.15
N LYS A 36 -2.47 -0.99 11.48
CA LYS A 36 -1.40 -0.22 10.83
C LYS A 36 -1.25 -0.60 9.36
N ILE A 37 -1.33 -1.89 9.06
CA ILE A 37 -1.23 -2.38 7.68
C ILE A 37 -2.44 -1.93 6.86
N GLU A 38 -3.63 -1.89 7.44
CA GLU A 38 -4.82 -1.35 6.77
C GLU A 38 -4.62 0.10 6.33
N ILE A 39 -4.03 0.92 7.18
CA ILE A 39 -3.72 2.31 6.85
C ILE A 39 -2.74 2.37 5.67
N VAL A 40 -1.73 1.50 5.68
CA VAL A 40 -0.77 1.40 4.58
C VAL A 40 -1.46 1.05 3.26
N VAL A 41 -2.33 0.04 3.29
CA VAL A 41 -3.08 -0.40 2.11
C VAL A 41 -3.96 0.73 1.57
N ASP A 42 -4.68 1.41 2.46
CA ASP A 42 -5.56 2.52 2.09
C ASP A 42 -4.78 3.67 1.46
N GLU A 43 -3.60 3.99 2.00
CA GLU A 43 -2.78 5.06 1.44
C GLU A 43 -2.24 4.70 0.06
N ILE A 44 -1.69 3.51 -0.09
CA ILE A 44 -1.13 3.07 -1.36
C ILE A 44 -2.23 2.97 -2.43
N CYS A 45 -3.31 2.27 -2.14
CA CYS A 45 -4.40 2.07 -3.11
C CYS A 45 -5.15 3.36 -3.38
N GLY A 46 -5.34 4.20 -2.36
CA GLY A 46 -5.94 5.51 -2.52
C GLY A 46 -5.13 6.41 -3.45
N ASN A 47 -3.81 6.38 -3.34
CA ASN A 47 -2.94 7.14 -4.24
C ASN A 47 -3.04 6.65 -5.68
N ILE A 48 -3.12 5.34 -5.88
CA ILE A 48 -3.31 4.77 -7.22
C ILE A 48 -4.61 5.28 -7.83
N VAL A 49 -5.70 5.22 -7.08
CA VAL A 49 -7.01 5.68 -7.57
C VAL A 49 -7.00 7.18 -7.89
N ARG A 50 -6.40 7.99 -7.01
CA ARG A 50 -6.43 9.45 -7.17
C ARG A 50 -5.47 10.00 -8.23
N TYR A 51 -4.30 9.37 -8.40
CA TYR A 51 -3.22 10.00 -9.16
C TYR A 51 -2.72 9.24 -10.37
N SER A 52 -2.90 7.92 -10.43
CA SER A 52 -2.26 7.13 -11.49
C SER A 52 -3.10 7.00 -12.76
N GLY A 53 -4.41 7.18 -12.68
CA GLY A 53 -5.28 6.92 -13.82
C GLY A 53 -5.36 5.44 -14.19
N ALA A 54 -5.04 4.56 -13.27
CA ALA A 54 -5.04 3.12 -13.50
C ALA A 54 -6.43 2.57 -13.78
N SER A 55 -6.50 1.49 -14.55
CA SER A 55 -7.74 0.77 -14.80
C SER A 55 -7.98 -0.34 -13.77
N PHE A 56 -6.92 -0.88 -13.18
CA PHE A 56 -7.03 -1.94 -12.18
C PHE A 56 -5.99 -1.78 -11.08
N ILE A 57 -6.24 -2.45 -9.95
CA ILE A 57 -5.27 -2.64 -8.87
C ILE A 57 -5.24 -4.13 -8.57
N ARG A 58 -4.05 -4.71 -8.55
CA ARG A 58 -3.82 -6.09 -8.13
C ARG A 58 -3.00 -6.10 -6.86
N VAL A 59 -3.44 -6.81 -5.84
CA VAL A 59 -2.72 -6.97 -4.59
C VAL A 59 -2.39 -8.44 -4.40
N SER A 60 -1.12 -8.73 -4.15
CA SER A 60 -0.65 -10.07 -3.84
C SER A 60 -0.25 -10.13 -2.38
N PHE A 61 -0.51 -11.26 -1.74
CA PHE A 61 -0.15 -11.51 -0.35
C PHE A 61 0.65 -12.80 -0.25
N SER A 62 1.79 -12.74 0.44
CA SER A 62 2.53 -13.94 0.79
C SER A 62 3.15 -13.79 2.18
N LYS A 63 3.42 -14.92 2.83
CA LYS A 63 4.08 -14.97 4.12
C LYS A 63 5.16 -16.04 4.06
N ASP A 64 6.37 -15.68 4.50
CA ASP A 64 7.49 -16.62 4.50
C ASP A 64 7.67 -17.30 5.85
N GLU A 65 8.68 -18.17 5.95
CA GLU A 65 8.98 -18.94 7.15
C GLU A 65 9.44 -18.07 8.33
N ASP A 66 9.97 -16.88 8.04
CA ASP A 66 10.42 -15.92 9.05
C ASP A 66 9.28 -15.06 9.60
N ASN A 67 8.04 -15.39 9.26
CA ASN A 67 6.87 -14.63 9.66
C ASN A 67 6.86 -13.22 9.06
N THR A 68 7.46 -13.04 7.90
CA THR A 68 7.44 -11.78 7.16
C THR A 68 6.39 -11.86 6.06
N ILE A 69 5.48 -10.88 6.06
CA ILE A 69 4.51 -10.76 4.98
C ILE A 69 5.04 -9.87 3.87
N THR A 70 4.65 -10.19 2.65
CA THR A 70 4.95 -9.37 1.47
C THR A 70 3.64 -9.03 0.79
N LEU A 71 3.39 -7.72 0.66
CA LEU A 71 2.28 -7.19 -0.12
C LEU A 71 2.85 -6.57 -1.39
N THR A 72 2.31 -6.98 -2.54
CA THR A 72 2.73 -6.43 -3.83
C THR A 72 1.52 -5.75 -4.46
N PHE A 73 1.67 -4.46 -4.76
CA PHE A 73 0.62 -3.65 -5.38
C PHE A 73 1.00 -3.38 -6.82
N THR A 74 0.19 -3.85 -7.75
CA THR A 74 0.43 -3.68 -9.19
C THR A 74 -0.73 -2.89 -9.81
N ASP A 75 -0.41 -1.88 -10.62
CA ASP A 75 -1.40 -1.13 -11.38
C ASP A 75 -0.84 -0.74 -12.75
N ASP A 76 -1.73 -0.39 -13.67
CA ASP A 76 -1.40 -0.02 -15.05
C ASP A 76 -1.46 1.49 -15.30
N GLY A 77 -1.38 2.28 -14.25
CA GLY A 77 -1.45 3.73 -14.35
C GLY A 77 -0.15 4.38 -14.80
N LYS A 78 -0.12 5.70 -14.74
CA LYS A 78 1.08 6.46 -15.06
C LYS A 78 2.22 6.05 -14.12
N PRO A 79 3.48 6.04 -14.60
CA PRO A 79 4.61 5.81 -13.72
C PRO A 79 4.59 6.83 -12.57
N PHE A 80 4.55 6.32 -11.34
CA PHE A 80 4.54 7.15 -10.14
C PHE A 80 5.25 6.38 -9.03
N ASP A 81 6.42 6.88 -8.64
CA ASP A 81 7.20 6.27 -7.55
C ASP A 81 6.82 6.96 -6.24
N PRO A 82 6.01 6.30 -5.39
CA PRO A 82 5.62 6.91 -4.12
C PRO A 82 6.78 7.08 -3.16
N LEU A 83 7.90 6.39 -3.38
CA LEU A 83 9.07 6.46 -2.51
C LEU A 83 9.87 7.75 -2.70
N THR A 84 9.63 8.48 -3.80
CA THR A 84 10.26 9.78 -4.03
C THR A 84 9.50 10.93 -3.39
N ALA A 85 8.32 10.69 -2.83
CA ALA A 85 7.54 11.70 -2.14
C ALA A 85 8.32 12.22 -0.93
N LYS A 86 8.34 13.55 -0.75
CA LYS A 86 9.03 14.16 0.39
C LYS A 86 8.30 13.83 1.68
N GLU A 87 9.07 13.64 2.76
CA GLU A 87 8.49 13.53 4.09
C GLU A 87 7.81 14.84 4.47
N PRO A 88 6.70 14.78 5.24
CA PRO A 88 6.05 16.00 5.69
C PRO A 88 6.97 16.80 6.62
N ASP A 89 6.97 18.12 6.46
CA ASP A 89 7.64 19.00 7.38
C ASP A 89 6.74 19.16 8.62
N ILE A 90 7.16 18.64 9.75
CA ILE A 90 6.37 18.67 10.98
C ILE A 90 6.25 20.09 11.56
N ASP A 91 7.11 21.03 11.13
CA ASP A 91 7.04 22.42 11.55
C ASP A 91 6.00 23.22 10.74
N VAL A 92 5.49 22.66 9.65
CA VAL A 92 4.44 23.28 8.85
C VAL A 92 3.08 22.96 9.49
N PRO A 93 2.18 23.97 9.67
CA PRO A 93 0.83 23.70 10.14
C PRO A 93 0.14 22.64 9.31
N PHE A 94 -0.68 21.80 9.96
CA PHE A 94 -1.34 20.66 9.30
C PHE A 94 -2.08 21.09 8.02
N ASP A 95 -2.79 22.22 8.05
CA ASP A 95 -3.58 22.70 6.91
C ASP A 95 -2.72 23.14 5.72
N ASP A 96 -1.44 23.42 5.95
CA ASP A 96 -0.50 23.87 4.92
C ASP A 96 0.36 22.72 4.36
N ARG A 97 0.20 21.50 4.88
CA ARG A 97 0.96 20.35 4.42
C ARG A 97 0.44 19.84 3.08
N PRO A 98 1.33 19.41 2.17
CA PRO A 98 0.90 18.79 0.93
C PRO A 98 0.02 17.57 1.18
N ILE A 99 -1.00 17.39 0.35
CA ILE A 99 -1.87 16.20 0.40
C ILE A 99 -1.04 14.97 0.04
N GLY A 100 -1.17 13.88 0.81
CA GLY A 100 -0.52 12.59 0.57
C GLY A 100 0.87 12.46 1.20
N GLY A 101 1.55 13.56 1.56
CA GLY A 101 2.87 13.49 2.18
C GLY A 101 2.88 12.75 3.50
N LEU A 102 1.87 12.99 4.33
CA LEU A 102 1.74 12.34 5.63
C LEU A 102 1.45 10.85 5.48
N GLY A 103 0.62 10.48 4.50
CA GLY A 103 0.30 9.08 4.26
C GLY A 103 1.53 8.24 3.92
N MET A 104 2.39 8.73 3.03
CA MET A 104 3.63 8.02 2.68
C MET A 104 4.62 7.98 3.85
N PHE A 105 4.62 8.99 4.70
CA PHE A 105 5.38 8.98 5.94
C PHE A 105 4.95 7.80 6.83
N ILE A 106 3.63 7.60 6.98
CA ILE A 106 3.08 6.48 7.76
C ILE A 106 3.49 5.15 7.13
N VAL A 107 3.40 5.03 5.81
CA VAL A 107 3.78 3.81 5.09
C VAL A 107 5.24 3.45 5.36
N ARG A 108 6.15 4.41 5.25
CA ARG A 108 7.57 4.19 5.48
C ARG A 108 7.87 3.79 6.91
N ASN A 109 7.15 4.37 7.88
CA ASN A 109 7.38 4.07 9.30
C ASN A 109 6.73 2.77 9.75
N THR A 110 5.74 2.26 9.01
CA THR A 110 5.05 1.03 9.34
C THR A 110 5.72 -0.20 8.73
N MET A 111 6.09 -0.11 7.46
CA MET A 111 6.66 -1.25 6.75
C MET A 111 8.17 -1.32 6.97
N ASP A 112 8.70 -2.54 7.02
CA ASP A 112 10.13 -2.77 7.24
C ASP A 112 10.94 -2.59 5.98
N ASN A 113 10.34 -2.82 4.81
CA ASN A 113 11.02 -2.69 3.53
C ASN A 113 10.01 -2.27 2.46
N LEU A 114 10.43 -1.36 1.59
CA LEU A 114 9.63 -0.87 0.47
C LEU A 114 10.50 -0.80 -0.78
N SER A 115 9.97 -1.26 -1.90
CA SER A 115 10.64 -1.11 -3.19
C SER A 115 9.61 -0.83 -4.28
N TYR A 116 10.04 -0.11 -5.31
CA TYR A 116 9.18 0.25 -6.44
C TYR A 116 9.92 0.02 -7.75
N GLU A 117 9.19 -0.48 -8.74
CA GLU A 117 9.68 -0.51 -10.11
C GLU A 117 8.52 -0.26 -11.08
N ASN A 118 8.86 0.24 -12.25
CA ASN A 118 7.92 0.31 -13.36
C ASN A 118 8.44 -0.62 -14.45
N LYS A 119 7.63 -1.60 -14.81
CA LYS A 119 8.06 -2.65 -15.74
C LYS A 119 6.89 -3.04 -16.63
N ASN A 120 7.13 -3.05 -17.94
CA ASN A 120 6.12 -3.43 -18.92
C ASN A 120 4.83 -2.61 -18.83
N GLY A 121 4.95 -1.32 -18.52
CA GLY A 121 3.80 -0.43 -18.40
C GLY A 121 3.03 -0.57 -17.09
N GLN A 122 3.60 -1.25 -16.11
CA GLN A 122 2.97 -1.46 -14.81
C GLN A 122 3.82 -0.90 -13.68
N ASN A 123 3.16 -0.28 -12.71
CA ASN A 123 3.78 0.10 -11.44
C ASN A 123 3.71 -1.08 -10.49
N ILE A 124 4.82 -1.40 -9.85
CA ILE A 124 4.90 -2.52 -8.92
C ILE A 124 5.55 -2.00 -7.63
N LEU A 125 4.76 -1.93 -6.57
CA LEU A 125 5.23 -1.53 -5.25
C LEU A 125 5.21 -2.74 -4.34
N ILE A 126 6.35 -3.07 -3.74
CA ILE A 126 6.50 -4.21 -2.85
C ILE A 126 6.75 -3.70 -1.44
N ALA A 127 5.92 -4.15 -0.50
CA ALA A 127 6.00 -3.76 0.90
C ALA A 127 6.11 -5.00 1.78
N LYS A 128 7.12 -5.03 2.65
CA LYS A 128 7.38 -6.16 3.55
C LYS A 128 7.28 -5.73 5.00
N LYS A 129 6.72 -6.62 5.83
CA LYS A 129 6.58 -6.39 7.26
C LYS A 129 6.74 -7.70 8.02
N LYS A 130 7.63 -7.69 9.01
CA LYS A 130 7.72 -8.83 9.93
C LYS A 130 6.61 -8.73 10.96
N LEU A 131 5.88 -9.81 11.11
CA LEU A 131 4.79 -9.90 12.09
C LEU A 131 5.29 -10.27 13.48
#